data_e5136ff0c59a2b8c2211cb594b52b291
#
_entry.id   e5136ff0c59a2b8c2211cb594b52b291
#
_cell.length_a   1.000
_cell.length_b   1.000
_cell.length_c   1.000
_cell.angle_alpha   90.00
_cell.angle_beta   90.00
_cell.angle_gamma   90.00
#
_symmetry.space_group_name_H-M   'P 1'
#
loop_
_entity.id
_entity.type
_entity.pdbx_description
1 polymer ?
#
loop_
_entity_poly.entity_id
_entity_poly.type
_entity_poly.pdbx_seq_one_letter_code
_entity_poly.pdbx_strand_id
1 'polypeptide(L)'
;MTSPDGAIQLKITTDGGQLMYQVSYQGKPVLEPSVLGLELQDQPPLGAQMQIASVRTDRIDETYTIPAGKSNPVRNRCNTLSVSLQETTRPHRKLTIEARAYDDGVAFRYLVPDQGTANEIRIVNEKTQFHLSKDATTYPLILRDYQTSWEDDYRTVTVTGIHPESLVAMPLLANLPGIAWIAITEADIDNYAGMYLMHHVTNSTTLEARLSPRIDEPGLSVVTQTPMQSPWRVIMIAAEPGRLIESNLVINLNPPSAIADTSWIKPGKSMWDWWSGSYAEHVDFKPGMNTATMKHYIDFGSKNGIEYM
;
A
#
# COMPACT_ATOMS: atom_id res chain seq x y z
N MET A 1 0.83 -10.25 17.98
CA MET A 1 -0.17 -9.16 18.22
C MET A 1 -1.47 -9.56 17.56
N THR A 2 -2.61 -9.20 18.14
CA THR A 2 -3.95 -9.47 17.57
C THR A 2 -4.67 -8.15 17.31
N SER A 3 -5.70 -8.18 16.43
CA SER A 3 -6.67 -7.08 16.31
C SER A 3 -7.45 -6.85 17.60
N PRO A 4 -8.10 -5.68 17.78
CA PRO A 4 -8.90 -5.40 18.98
C PRO A 4 -10.05 -6.38 19.22
N ASP A 5 -10.63 -6.98 18.16
CA ASP A 5 -11.66 -8.04 18.24
C ASP A 5 -11.08 -9.45 18.35
N GLY A 6 -9.75 -9.61 18.22
CA GLY A 6 -9.04 -10.89 18.28
C GLY A 6 -9.12 -11.75 17.01
N ALA A 7 -9.81 -11.31 15.96
CA ALA A 7 -10.02 -12.12 14.75
C ALA A 7 -8.76 -12.21 13.87
N ILE A 8 -7.95 -11.16 13.82
CA ILE A 8 -6.73 -11.10 13.03
C ILE A 8 -5.50 -11.19 13.94
N GLN A 9 -4.52 -12.01 13.56
CA GLN A 9 -3.25 -12.12 14.26
C GLN A 9 -2.10 -11.84 13.29
N LEU A 10 -1.19 -10.96 13.71
CA LEU A 10 0.11 -10.74 13.08
C LEU A 10 1.21 -11.24 14.01
N LYS A 11 2.12 -12.05 13.47
CA LYS A 11 3.30 -12.56 14.16
C LYS A 11 4.55 -12.11 13.41
N ILE A 12 5.53 -11.56 14.12
CA ILE A 12 6.86 -11.20 13.60
C ILE A 12 7.88 -12.08 14.31
N THR A 13 8.78 -12.70 13.56
CA THR A 13 9.77 -13.63 14.06
C THR A 13 11.11 -13.43 13.36
N THR A 14 12.17 -13.96 13.98
CA THR A 14 13.44 -14.23 13.31
C THR A 14 13.66 -15.74 13.31
N ASP A 15 13.75 -16.35 12.13
CA ASP A 15 14.03 -17.78 11.96
C ASP A 15 15.38 -17.94 11.27
N GLY A 16 16.31 -18.62 11.94
CA GLY A 16 17.70 -18.70 11.47
C GLY A 16 18.37 -17.34 11.24
N GLY A 17 17.88 -16.27 11.92
CA GLY A 17 18.31 -14.90 11.71
C GLY A 17 17.55 -14.16 10.60
N GLN A 18 16.73 -14.82 9.80
CA GLN A 18 15.89 -14.18 8.78
C GLN A 18 14.65 -13.55 9.42
N LEU A 19 14.45 -12.25 9.22
CA LEU A 19 13.24 -11.55 9.65
C LEU A 19 12.05 -11.99 8.79
N MET A 20 10.96 -12.41 9.44
CA MET A 20 9.75 -12.92 8.80
C MET A 20 8.50 -12.45 9.52
N TYR A 21 7.38 -12.47 8.82
CA TYR A 21 6.05 -12.26 9.40
C TYR A 21 5.05 -13.28 8.87
N GLN A 22 3.95 -13.46 9.58
CA GLN A 22 2.80 -14.26 9.14
C GLN A 22 1.51 -13.62 9.64
N VAL A 23 0.41 -13.86 8.93
CA VAL A 23 -0.91 -13.32 9.23
C VAL A 23 -1.95 -14.44 9.24
N SER A 24 -2.83 -14.44 10.26
CA SER A 24 -3.99 -15.34 10.31
C SER A 24 -5.28 -14.57 10.54
N TYR A 25 -6.38 -15.13 10.08
CA TYR A 25 -7.74 -14.63 10.26
C TYR A 25 -8.62 -15.74 10.81
N GLN A 26 -9.24 -15.49 11.96
CA GLN A 26 -10.07 -16.49 12.68
C GLN A 26 -9.38 -17.86 12.85
N GLY A 27 -8.08 -17.81 13.19
CA GLY A 27 -7.24 -18.98 13.38
C GLY A 27 -6.76 -19.68 12.10
N LYS A 28 -7.16 -19.23 10.91
CA LYS A 28 -6.71 -19.78 9.62
C LYS A 28 -5.58 -18.91 9.04
N PRO A 29 -4.52 -19.50 8.49
CA PRO A 29 -3.45 -18.73 7.86
C PRO A 29 -3.97 -17.99 6.62
N VAL A 30 -3.68 -16.71 6.54
CA VAL A 30 -3.88 -15.83 5.36
C VAL A 30 -2.56 -15.71 4.62
N LEU A 31 -1.51 -15.35 5.35
CA LEU A 31 -0.13 -15.36 4.86
C LEU A 31 0.70 -16.33 5.71
N GLU A 32 1.38 -17.23 5.03
CA GLU A 32 2.41 -18.10 5.61
C GLU A 32 3.68 -17.28 5.93
N PRO A 33 4.68 -17.84 6.62
CA PRO A 33 5.92 -17.11 6.88
C PRO A 33 6.48 -16.46 5.62
N SER A 34 6.53 -15.14 5.64
CA SER A 34 6.90 -14.25 4.55
C SER A 34 8.12 -13.43 4.96
N VAL A 35 9.11 -13.35 4.10
CA VAL A 35 10.37 -12.65 4.37
C VAL A 35 10.15 -11.14 4.40
N LEU A 36 10.88 -10.46 5.28
CA LEU A 36 11.02 -9.02 5.35
C LEU A 36 12.48 -8.61 5.23
N GLY A 37 12.73 -7.48 4.56
CA GLY A 37 14.07 -6.90 4.46
C GLY A 37 14.14 -5.78 3.42
N LEU A 38 15.29 -5.10 3.43
CA LEU A 38 15.65 -4.05 2.46
C LEU A 38 16.91 -4.50 1.71
N GLU A 39 16.85 -4.50 0.39
CA GLU A 39 18.00 -4.72 -0.46
C GLU A 39 18.74 -3.40 -0.66
N LEU A 40 19.99 -3.37 -0.22
CA LEU A 40 20.80 -2.15 -0.23
C LEU A 40 21.88 -2.22 -1.29
N GLN A 41 22.23 -1.08 -1.88
CA GLN A 41 23.32 -1.00 -2.84
C GLN A 41 24.65 -1.29 -2.14
N ASP A 42 25.43 -2.21 -2.73
CA ASP A 42 26.79 -2.57 -2.31
C ASP A 42 26.91 -3.03 -0.84
N GLN A 43 25.82 -3.49 -0.24
CA GLN A 43 25.75 -3.97 1.15
C GLN A 43 24.88 -5.23 1.25
N PRO A 44 25.11 -6.10 2.24
CA PRO A 44 24.19 -7.19 2.54
C PRO A 44 22.78 -6.65 2.85
N PRO A 45 21.72 -7.39 2.47
CA PRO A 45 20.35 -6.99 2.78
C PRO A 45 20.14 -6.76 4.27
N LEU A 46 19.43 -5.68 4.63
CA LEU A 46 19.01 -5.42 6.00
C LEU A 46 17.71 -6.20 6.26
N GLY A 47 17.71 -7.07 7.25
CA GLY A 47 16.64 -8.05 7.52
C GLY A 47 17.14 -9.49 7.59
N ALA A 48 18.36 -9.74 7.09
CA ALA A 48 19.09 -10.99 7.30
C ALA A 48 19.97 -10.91 8.57
N GLN A 49 20.26 -12.06 9.18
CA GLN A 49 21.10 -12.16 10.38
C GLN A 49 20.61 -11.28 11.55
N MET A 50 19.28 -11.17 11.70
CA MET A 50 18.66 -10.30 12.71
C MET A 50 18.36 -11.08 14.00
N GLN A 51 18.45 -10.36 15.12
CA GLN A 51 17.88 -10.78 16.41
C GLN A 51 16.95 -9.70 16.95
N ILE A 52 15.90 -10.13 17.63
CA ILE A 52 14.97 -9.22 18.30
C ILE A 52 15.65 -8.68 19.56
N ALA A 53 15.81 -7.36 19.63
CA ALA A 53 16.40 -6.67 20.76
C ALA A 53 15.34 -6.25 21.78
N SER A 54 14.19 -5.73 21.32
CA SER A 54 13.08 -5.37 22.19
C SER A 54 11.74 -5.40 21.45
N VAL A 55 10.66 -5.54 22.23
CA VAL A 55 9.30 -5.51 21.74
C VAL A 55 8.49 -4.57 22.61
N ARG A 56 7.69 -3.69 21.98
CA ARG A 56 6.73 -2.81 22.66
C ARG A 56 5.37 -2.98 22.01
N THR A 57 4.33 -2.99 22.82
CA THR A 57 2.93 -3.03 22.38
C THR A 57 2.18 -1.85 22.99
N ASP A 58 1.25 -1.30 22.23
CA ASP A 58 0.35 -0.25 22.68
C ASP A 58 -0.98 -0.38 21.91
N ARG A 59 -1.89 0.57 22.08
CA ARG A 59 -3.17 0.64 21.37
C ARG A 59 -3.49 2.08 20.99
N ILE A 60 -4.21 2.23 19.89
CA ILE A 60 -4.81 3.49 19.45
C ILE A 60 -6.32 3.29 19.47
N ASP A 61 -7.05 4.25 20.01
CA ASP A 61 -8.52 4.33 19.92
C ASP A 61 -8.91 5.80 19.94
N GLU A 62 -9.04 6.39 18.78
CA GLU A 62 -9.36 7.79 18.58
C GLU A 62 -10.39 7.96 17.48
N THR A 63 -11.03 9.12 17.45
CA THR A 63 -12.04 9.47 16.44
C THR A 63 -11.71 10.85 15.90
N TYR A 64 -11.78 11.00 14.58
CA TYR A 64 -11.53 12.26 13.90
C TYR A 64 -12.52 12.49 12.76
N THR A 65 -12.57 13.71 12.24
CA THR A 65 -13.41 14.07 11.10
C THR A 65 -12.58 14.39 9.88
N ILE A 66 -13.13 14.09 8.71
CA ILE A 66 -12.54 14.41 7.42
C ILE A 66 -13.51 15.24 6.60
N PRO A 67 -13.07 16.20 5.76
CA PRO A 67 -13.96 17.06 5.00
C PRO A 67 -14.79 16.29 3.97
N ALA A 68 -14.27 15.18 3.45
CA ALA A 68 -14.97 14.30 2.52
C ALA A 68 -14.50 12.87 2.69
N GLY A 69 -15.41 11.90 2.53
CA GLY A 69 -15.10 10.48 2.62
C GLY A 69 -16.35 9.63 2.85
N LYS A 70 -16.17 8.33 2.86
CA LYS A 70 -17.27 7.36 3.06
C LYS A 70 -17.71 7.25 4.52
N SER A 71 -16.89 7.65 5.46
CA SER A 71 -17.17 7.64 6.89
C SER A 71 -16.84 9.02 7.51
N ASN A 72 -17.76 9.57 8.28
CA ASN A 72 -17.53 10.79 9.03
C ASN A 72 -18.47 10.83 10.24
N PRO A 73 -17.97 10.69 11.49
CA PRO A 73 -16.56 10.61 11.87
C PRO A 73 -15.88 9.27 11.50
N VAL A 74 -14.56 9.28 11.42
CA VAL A 74 -13.71 8.10 11.24
C VAL A 74 -13.17 7.66 12.59
N ARG A 75 -13.24 6.36 12.90
CA ARG A 75 -12.60 5.77 14.07
C ARG A 75 -11.29 5.11 13.69
N ASN A 76 -10.22 5.45 14.38
CA ASN A 76 -8.92 4.80 14.30
C ASN A 76 -8.73 3.94 15.55
N ARG A 77 -8.96 2.62 15.43
CA ARG A 77 -8.86 1.69 16.55
C ARG A 77 -8.01 0.49 16.15
N CYS A 78 -6.84 0.37 16.77
CA CYS A 78 -5.92 -0.74 16.50
C CYS A 78 -5.03 -1.05 17.70
N ASN A 79 -4.46 -2.27 17.71
CA ASN A 79 -3.33 -2.59 18.54
C ASN A 79 -2.04 -2.32 17.74
N THR A 80 -1.00 -1.85 18.42
CA THR A 80 0.28 -1.50 17.82
C THR A 80 1.41 -2.37 18.34
N LEU A 81 2.40 -2.60 17.52
CA LEU A 81 3.59 -3.38 17.84
C LEU A 81 4.81 -2.67 17.25
N SER A 82 5.85 -2.51 18.07
CA SER A 82 7.16 -2.05 17.63
C SER A 82 8.21 -3.11 18.02
N VAL A 83 8.86 -3.68 17.02
CA VAL A 83 9.90 -4.71 17.18
C VAL A 83 11.23 -4.09 16.77
N SER A 84 12.09 -3.82 17.75
CA SER A 84 13.47 -3.36 17.48
C SER A 84 14.36 -4.57 17.26
N LEU A 85 15.14 -4.52 16.19
CA LEU A 85 16.02 -5.59 15.74
C LEU A 85 17.45 -5.06 15.55
N GLN A 86 18.41 -5.96 15.69
CA GLN A 86 19.81 -5.68 15.44
C GLN A 86 20.46 -6.87 14.73
N GLU A 87 21.36 -6.59 13.80
CA GLU A 87 22.18 -7.63 13.16
C GLU A 87 23.09 -8.32 14.17
N THR A 88 23.19 -9.62 14.09
CA THR A 88 24.11 -10.44 14.92
C THR A 88 25.56 -10.36 14.44
N THR A 89 25.76 -9.93 13.17
CA THR A 89 27.05 -9.78 12.53
C THR A 89 27.38 -8.30 12.30
N ARG A 90 28.64 -7.97 12.13
CA ARG A 90 29.05 -6.60 11.78
C ARG A 90 28.45 -6.18 10.44
N PRO A 91 28.04 -4.92 10.30
CA PRO A 91 28.30 -3.78 11.20
C PRO A 91 27.26 -3.61 12.33
N HIS A 92 26.40 -4.60 12.65
CA HIS A 92 25.37 -4.55 13.71
C HIS A 92 24.30 -3.48 13.46
N ARG A 93 23.86 -3.35 12.21
CA ARG A 93 22.84 -2.38 11.83
C ARG A 93 21.52 -2.63 12.57
N LYS A 94 20.80 -1.55 12.80
CA LYS A 94 19.51 -1.59 13.49
C LYS A 94 18.36 -1.42 12.52
N LEU A 95 17.28 -2.08 12.82
CA LEU A 95 16.01 -1.99 12.11
C LEU A 95 14.87 -2.05 13.12
N THR A 96 13.79 -1.33 12.89
CA THR A 96 12.57 -1.48 13.66
C THR A 96 11.42 -1.78 12.69
N ILE A 97 10.59 -2.75 13.03
CA ILE A 97 9.30 -2.97 12.37
C ILE A 97 8.23 -2.38 13.27
N GLU A 98 7.55 -1.36 12.75
CA GLU A 98 6.27 -0.93 13.32
C GLU A 98 5.14 -1.67 12.64
N ALA A 99 4.16 -2.11 13.43
CA ALA A 99 2.98 -2.79 12.91
C ALA A 99 1.72 -2.34 13.65
N ARG A 100 0.60 -2.39 12.93
CA ARG A 100 -0.75 -2.12 13.44
C ARG A 100 -1.69 -3.24 13.03
N ALA A 101 -2.52 -3.70 13.98
CA ALA A 101 -3.57 -4.67 13.70
C ALA A 101 -4.93 -4.03 13.98
N TYR A 102 -5.74 -3.91 12.94
CA TYR A 102 -7.12 -3.44 12.91
C TYR A 102 -8.07 -4.63 12.83
N ASP A 103 -9.36 -4.42 13.05
CA ASP A 103 -10.38 -5.45 12.92
C ASP A 103 -10.64 -5.84 11.43
N ASP A 104 -10.14 -5.03 10.49
CA ASP A 104 -10.27 -5.19 9.04
C ASP A 104 -8.93 -5.30 8.29
N GLY A 105 -7.82 -5.57 9.02
CA GLY A 105 -6.53 -5.81 8.39
C GLY A 105 -5.33 -5.54 9.28
N VAL A 106 -4.16 -5.69 8.69
CA VAL A 106 -2.87 -5.38 9.32
C VAL A 106 -2.02 -4.50 8.41
N ALA A 107 -1.14 -3.72 9.03
CA ALA A 107 -0.13 -2.98 8.33
C ALA A 107 1.20 -3.03 9.09
N PHE A 108 2.30 -2.95 8.35
CA PHE A 108 3.64 -2.81 8.93
C PHE A 108 4.51 -1.89 8.06
N ARG A 109 5.55 -1.34 8.66
CA ARG A 109 6.56 -0.54 7.96
C ARG A 109 7.94 -0.72 8.56
N TYR A 110 8.95 -0.39 7.77
CA TYR A 110 10.33 -0.37 8.18
C TYR A 110 10.70 1.00 8.72
N LEU A 111 11.37 1.03 9.87
CA LEU A 111 12.06 2.21 10.39
C LEU A 111 13.54 1.87 10.46
N VAL A 112 14.36 2.61 9.75
CA VAL A 112 15.82 2.52 9.86
C VAL A 112 16.28 3.70 10.70
N PRO A 113 16.67 3.48 11.95
CA PRO A 113 17.15 4.55 12.83
C PRO A 113 18.52 5.04 12.36
N ASP A 114 19.00 6.12 12.95
CA ASP A 114 20.37 6.57 12.75
C ASP A 114 21.36 5.42 13.06
N GLN A 115 22.24 5.14 12.11
CA GLN A 115 23.24 4.07 12.19
C GLN A 115 24.61 4.57 12.73
N GLY A 116 24.75 5.88 12.95
CA GLY A 116 25.93 6.50 13.57
C GLY A 116 27.15 6.70 12.66
N THR A 117 27.22 6.07 11.48
CA THR A 117 28.41 6.14 10.61
C THR A 117 28.15 6.55 9.17
N ALA A 118 26.95 6.39 8.68
CA ALA A 118 26.55 6.82 7.35
C ALA A 118 25.06 7.23 7.40
N ASN A 119 24.77 8.46 7.05
CA ASN A 119 23.40 8.95 7.10
C ASN A 119 22.62 8.63 5.81
N GLU A 120 23.30 8.40 4.68
CA GLU A 120 22.64 8.05 3.42
C GLU A 120 22.38 6.54 3.36
N ILE A 121 21.15 6.19 2.98
CA ILE A 121 20.74 4.83 2.66
C ILE A 121 20.26 4.78 1.21
N ARG A 122 20.74 3.77 0.48
CA ARG A 122 20.49 3.55 -0.94
C ARG A 122 19.81 2.19 -1.11
N ILE A 123 18.50 2.21 -1.36
CA ILE A 123 17.67 1.00 -1.44
C ILE A 123 17.46 0.63 -2.89
N VAL A 124 17.84 -0.58 -3.25
CA VAL A 124 17.59 -1.17 -4.56
C VAL A 124 16.15 -1.66 -4.65
N ASN A 125 15.68 -2.41 -3.65
CA ASN A 125 14.34 -2.94 -3.56
C ASN A 125 13.99 -3.33 -2.12
N GLU A 126 12.72 -3.68 -1.87
CA GLU A 126 12.31 -4.39 -0.65
C GLU A 126 12.22 -5.90 -0.92
N LYS A 127 12.69 -6.68 0.05
CA LYS A 127 12.46 -8.13 0.10
C LYS A 127 11.20 -8.46 0.90
N THR A 128 10.16 -7.66 0.72
CA THR A 128 8.87 -7.84 1.38
C THR A 128 8.06 -8.86 0.61
N GLN A 129 7.89 -10.04 1.16
CA GLN A 129 7.11 -11.12 0.56
C GLN A 129 5.68 -11.17 1.10
N PHE A 130 4.78 -11.70 0.29
CA PHE A 130 3.40 -12.00 0.60
C PHE A 130 3.13 -13.45 0.17
N HIS A 131 3.47 -14.39 1.04
CA HIS A 131 3.27 -15.83 0.79
C HIS A 131 1.84 -16.22 1.16
N LEU A 132 0.94 -16.23 0.19
CA LEU A 132 -0.44 -16.61 0.40
C LEU A 132 -0.54 -18.09 0.79
N SER A 133 -1.36 -18.38 1.82
CA SER A 133 -1.52 -19.73 2.35
C SER A 133 -2.19 -20.71 1.40
N LYS A 134 -2.77 -20.20 0.30
CA LYS A 134 -3.41 -20.99 -0.76
C LYS A 134 -3.15 -20.33 -2.12
N ASP A 135 -3.36 -21.10 -3.17
CA ASP A 135 -3.44 -20.57 -4.54
C ASP A 135 -4.75 -19.79 -4.71
N ALA A 136 -4.70 -18.54 -4.28
CA ALA A 136 -5.86 -17.63 -4.27
C ALA A 136 -6.25 -17.21 -5.68
N THR A 137 -7.56 -17.02 -5.92
CA THR A 137 -8.00 -16.28 -7.10
C THR A 137 -7.71 -14.81 -6.93
N THR A 138 -6.97 -14.23 -7.86
CA THR A 138 -6.54 -12.83 -7.85
C THR A 138 -7.14 -12.03 -9.00
N TYR A 139 -7.21 -10.72 -8.81
CA TYR A 139 -7.72 -9.76 -9.79
C TYR A 139 -6.66 -8.68 -10.07
N PRO A 140 -5.51 -9.05 -10.69
CA PRO A 140 -4.43 -8.13 -10.94
C PRO A 140 -4.71 -7.20 -12.12
N LEU A 141 -4.34 -5.92 -11.97
CA LEU A 141 -4.03 -5.04 -13.09
C LEU A 141 -2.54 -5.25 -13.42
N ILE A 142 -2.25 -5.87 -14.56
CA ILE A 142 -0.88 -6.16 -15.00
C ILE A 142 -0.43 -5.04 -15.92
N LEU A 143 0.60 -4.31 -15.49
CA LEU A 143 1.15 -3.21 -16.24
C LEU A 143 2.29 -3.68 -17.17
N ARG A 144 2.43 -3.02 -18.31
CA ARG A 144 3.52 -3.26 -19.25
C ARG A 144 4.87 -2.76 -18.71
N ASP A 145 4.86 -1.62 -18.04
CA ASP A 145 6.01 -0.97 -17.43
C ASP A 145 5.57 0.03 -16.34
N TYR A 146 6.51 0.73 -15.71
CA TYR A 146 6.22 1.74 -14.68
C TYR A 146 5.64 3.05 -15.25
N GLN A 147 5.74 3.28 -16.54
CA GLN A 147 5.27 4.49 -17.23
C GLN A 147 4.11 4.14 -18.16
N THR A 148 2.92 4.02 -17.61
CA THR A 148 1.72 3.63 -18.33
C THR A 148 0.51 4.41 -17.83
N SER A 149 -0.55 4.47 -18.63
CA SER A 149 -1.82 5.12 -18.27
C SER A 149 -2.58 4.42 -17.15
N TRP A 150 -2.21 3.20 -16.79
CA TRP A 150 -2.97 2.35 -15.86
C TRP A 150 -4.38 1.99 -16.35
N GLU A 151 -4.60 2.09 -17.64
CA GLU A 151 -5.87 1.81 -18.31
C GLU A 151 -5.77 0.46 -19.04
N ASP A 152 -6.05 -0.61 -18.32
CA ASP A 152 -6.14 -1.97 -18.88
C ASP A 152 -7.20 -2.76 -18.10
N ASP A 153 -7.57 -3.92 -18.62
CA ASP A 153 -8.55 -4.80 -17.99
C ASP A 153 -7.93 -5.59 -16.84
N TYR A 154 -8.65 -5.68 -15.73
CA TYR A 154 -8.31 -6.60 -14.66
C TYR A 154 -8.46 -8.04 -15.12
N ARG A 155 -7.46 -8.86 -14.84
CA ARG A 155 -7.49 -10.29 -15.14
C ARG A 155 -8.03 -11.06 -13.95
N THR A 156 -8.62 -12.24 -14.21
CA THR A 156 -8.98 -13.20 -13.17
C THR A 156 -8.06 -14.41 -13.34
N VAL A 157 -7.10 -14.55 -12.45
CA VAL A 157 -6.10 -15.62 -12.46
C VAL A 157 -5.79 -16.08 -11.04
N THR A 158 -5.30 -17.32 -10.88
CA THR A 158 -4.72 -17.73 -9.58
C THR A 158 -3.38 -17.04 -9.35
N VAL A 159 -2.90 -17.00 -8.09
CA VAL A 159 -1.57 -16.46 -7.80
C VAL A 159 -0.51 -17.16 -8.64
N THR A 160 -0.55 -18.50 -8.70
CA THR A 160 0.39 -19.30 -9.49
C THR A 160 0.27 -19.07 -11.01
N GLY A 161 -0.88 -18.53 -11.46
CA GLY A 161 -1.13 -18.18 -12.86
C GLY A 161 -0.62 -16.80 -13.27
N ILE A 162 -0.18 -15.96 -12.33
CA ILE A 162 0.49 -14.70 -12.63
C ILE A 162 1.85 -15.03 -13.25
N HIS A 163 2.11 -14.54 -14.47
CA HIS A 163 3.39 -14.79 -15.12
C HIS A 163 4.55 -14.22 -14.29
N PRO A 164 5.66 -14.96 -14.10
CA PRO A 164 6.86 -14.42 -13.49
C PRO A 164 7.27 -13.09 -14.13
N GLU A 165 7.74 -12.17 -13.32
CA GLU A 165 8.15 -10.82 -13.72
C GLU A 165 7.01 -9.90 -14.18
N SER A 166 5.75 -10.32 -14.13
CA SER A 166 4.62 -9.41 -14.34
C SER A 166 4.62 -8.30 -13.31
N LEU A 167 4.52 -7.06 -13.76
CA LEU A 167 4.37 -5.90 -12.87
C LEU A 167 2.90 -5.75 -12.49
N VAL A 168 2.57 -6.10 -11.24
CA VAL A 168 1.21 -6.07 -10.73
C VAL A 168 0.97 -4.77 -9.96
N ALA A 169 0.00 -3.99 -10.42
CA ALA A 169 -0.38 -2.74 -9.77
C ALA A 169 -1.11 -2.97 -8.44
N MET A 170 -1.05 -1.96 -7.58
CA MET A 170 -1.75 -1.94 -6.30
C MET A 170 -3.07 -1.14 -6.41
N PRO A 171 -4.13 -1.49 -5.67
CA PRO A 171 -4.23 -2.66 -4.78
C PRO A 171 -4.41 -3.98 -5.55
N LEU A 172 -3.85 -5.07 -5.02
CA LEU A 172 -4.15 -6.43 -5.51
C LEU A 172 -5.25 -7.06 -4.67
N LEU A 173 -6.40 -7.32 -5.26
CA LEU A 173 -7.49 -8.07 -4.65
C LEU A 173 -7.26 -9.57 -4.83
N ALA A 174 -7.45 -10.35 -3.75
CA ALA A 174 -7.37 -11.80 -3.79
C ALA A 174 -8.45 -12.47 -2.92
N ASN A 175 -8.98 -13.58 -3.40
CA ASN A 175 -9.88 -14.46 -2.66
C ASN A 175 -9.14 -15.72 -2.25
N LEU A 176 -8.98 -15.92 -0.94
CA LEU A 176 -8.47 -17.18 -0.37
C LEU A 176 -9.67 -18.07 -0.02
N PRO A 177 -9.96 -19.13 -0.80
CA PRO A 177 -11.18 -19.90 -0.64
C PRO A 177 -11.35 -20.48 0.77
N GLY A 178 -12.49 -20.16 1.41
CA GLY A 178 -12.85 -20.62 2.76
C GLY A 178 -12.04 -19.97 3.90
N ILE A 179 -11.33 -18.88 3.61
CA ILE A 179 -10.57 -18.10 4.60
C ILE A 179 -11.04 -16.65 4.60
N ALA A 180 -10.69 -15.87 3.56
CA ALA A 180 -10.98 -14.45 3.50
C ALA A 180 -10.82 -13.89 2.08
N TRP A 181 -11.34 -12.68 1.87
CA TRP A 181 -10.92 -11.76 0.84
C TRP A 181 -9.85 -10.83 1.41
N ILE A 182 -8.82 -10.57 0.64
CA ILE A 182 -7.75 -9.64 1.02
C ILE A 182 -7.50 -8.62 -0.07
N ALA A 183 -7.00 -7.46 0.33
CA ALA A 183 -6.41 -6.50 -0.60
C ALA A 183 -5.02 -6.11 -0.08
N ILE A 184 -4.00 -6.32 -0.91
CA ILE A 184 -2.64 -5.88 -0.62
C ILE A 184 -2.47 -4.49 -1.22
N THR A 185 -2.03 -3.54 -0.41
CA THR A 185 -1.81 -2.14 -0.82
C THR A 185 -0.75 -1.46 0.06
N GLU A 186 -0.63 -0.16 -0.05
CA GLU A 186 0.29 0.66 0.74
C GLU A 186 -0.39 1.95 1.20
N ALA A 187 0.20 2.63 2.18
CA ALA A 187 -0.27 3.90 2.70
C ALA A 187 0.90 4.76 3.20
N ASP A 188 0.69 6.08 3.30
CA ASP A 188 1.67 7.05 3.82
C ASP A 188 2.97 7.03 3.00
N ILE A 189 2.84 7.24 1.69
CA ILE A 189 3.99 7.31 0.78
C ILE A 189 4.59 8.72 0.88
N ASP A 190 5.67 8.84 1.63
CA ASP A 190 6.42 10.08 1.78
C ASP A 190 7.91 9.81 1.60
N ASN A 191 8.54 10.54 0.67
CA ASN A 191 9.96 10.41 0.33
C ASN A 191 10.43 8.96 0.11
N TYR A 192 9.62 8.17 -0.57
CA TYR A 192 9.85 6.75 -0.83
C TYR A 192 9.25 6.34 -2.18
N ALA A 193 9.71 5.22 -2.74
CA ALA A 193 9.17 4.67 -3.97
C ALA A 193 7.84 3.94 -3.75
N GLY A 194 6.91 4.08 -4.70
CA GLY A 194 5.68 3.30 -4.74
C GLY A 194 5.95 1.80 -4.96
N MET A 195 5.12 0.96 -4.35
CA MET A 195 5.22 -0.50 -4.44
C MET A 195 4.34 -1.05 -5.54
N TYR A 196 4.87 -2.03 -6.25
CA TYR A 196 4.18 -3.00 -7.09
C TYR A 196 4.41 -4.40 -6.52
N LEU A 197 3.73 -5.39 -7.07
CA LEU A 197 4.00 -6.79 -6.74
C LEU A 197 4.54 -7.52 -7.96
N MET A 198 5.38 -8.50 -7.71
CA MET A 198 5.97 -9.35 -8.72
C MET A 198 5.98 -10.80 -8.25
N HIS A 199 5.90 -11.72 -9.20
CA HIS A 199 5.92 -13.15 -8.95
C HIS A 199 7.19 -13.76 -9.56
N HIS A 200 8.19 -14.03 -8.72
CA HIS A 200 9.51 -14.47 -9.17
C HIS A 200 9.60 -15.95 -9.59
N VAL A 201 8.79 -16.80 -8.98
CA VAL A 201 8.93 -18.25 -9.10
C VAL A 201 7.65 -18.87 -9.64
N THR A 202 7.73 -19.53 -10.77
CA THR A 202 6.62 -20.28 -11.35
C THR A 202 6.04 -21.28 -10.34
N ASN A 203 4.72 -21.37 -10.27
CA ASN A 203 3.97 -22.24 -9.35
C ASN A 203 4.16 -21.93 -7.84
N SER A 204 4.64 -20.76 -7.48
CA SER A 204 4.67 -20.30 -6.09
C SER A 204 3.41 -19.50 -5.75
N THR A 205 2.96 -19.55 -4.51
CA THR A 205 1.91 -18.66 -3.97
C THR A 205 2.50 -17.40 -3.32
N THR A 206 3.80 -17.12 -3.57
CA THR A 206 4.52 -15.97 -3.03
C THR A 206 4.62 -14.86 -4.04
N LEU A 207 4.07 -13.70 -3.70
CA LEU A 207 4.34 -12.43 -4.37
C LEU A 207 5.41 -11.67 -3.57
N GLU A 208 6.12 -10.79 -4.23
CA GLU A 208 7.19 -9.99 -3.64
C GLU A 208 7.04 -8.53 -4.05
N ALA A 209 7.40 -7.62 -3.15
CA ALA A 209 7.39 -6.20 -3.44
C ALA A 209 8.40 -5.87 -4.55
N ARG A 210 7.97 -5.02 -5.46
CA ARG A 210 8.81 -4.41 -6.48
C ARG A 210 8.64 -2.90 -6.39
N LEU A 211 9.68 -2.20 -6.03
CA LEU A 211 9.65 -0.75 -5.93
C LEU A 211 9.81 -0.10 -7.30
N SER A 212 9.15 1.05 -7.49
CA SER A 212 9.37 1.88 -8.67
C SER A 212 10.82 2.34 -8.73
N PRO A 213 11.53 2.15 -9.85
CA PRO A 213 12.90 2.61 -9.98
C PRO A 213 12.98 4.14 -10.09
N ARG A 214 14.09 4.71 -9.68
CA ARG A 214 14.42 6.11 -9.93
C ARG A 214 14.64 6.35 -11.42
N ILE A 215 14.23 7.51 -11.92
CA ILE A 215 14.42 7.88 -13.33
C ILE A 215 15.88 8.23 -13.59
N ASP A 216 16.51 8.94 -12.66
CA ASP A 216 17.89 9.43 -12.76
C ASP A 216 18.93 8.34 -12.44
N GLU A 217 18.54 7.29 -11.71
CA GLU A 217 19.40 6.19 -11.31
C GLU A 217 18.61 4.86 -11.27
N PRO A 218 18.33 4.23 -12.43
CA PRO A 218 17.38 3.10 -12.54
C PRO A 218 17.77 1.83 -11.75
N GLY A 219 19.00 1.74 -11.28
CA GLY A 219 19.45 0.66 -10.39
C GLY A 219 19.00 0.82 -8.94
N LEU A 220 18.39 1.95 -8.60
CA LEU A 220 17.89 2.28 -7.26
C LEU A 220 16.43 2.63 -7.29
N SER A 221 15.77 2.37 -6.17
CA SER A 221 14.39 2.81 -5.94
C SER A 221 14.31 3.98 -4.95
N VAL A 222 15.16 3.98 -3.92
CA VAL A 222 15.15 5.04 -2.90
C VAL A 222 16.57 5.47 -2.55
N VAL A 223 16.78 6.78 -2.48
CA VAL A 223 17.98 7.40 -1.90
C VAL A 223 17.49 8.41 -0.87
N THR A 224 17.80 8.17 0.39
CA THR A 224 17.36 9.01 1.51
C THR A 224 18.37 8.99 2.65
N GLN A 225 18.08 9.71 3.71
CA GLN A 225 18.93 9.74 4.91
C GLN A 225 18.25 9.03 6.06
N THR A 226 19.06 8.48 6.98
CA THR A 226 18.57 7.95 8.24
C THR A 226 18.49 9.08 9.29
N PRO A 227 17.50 9.08 10.20
CA PRO A 227 16.45 8.07 10.32
C PRO A 227 15.44 8.15 9.18
N MET A 228 15.00 6.99 8.66
CA MET A 228 13.98 6.93 7.61
C MET A 228 12.85 5.96 7.98
N GLN A 229 11.70 6.15 7.36
CA GLN A 229 10.58 5.21 7.40
C GLN A 229 10.11 4.87 5.98
N SER A 230 9.72 3.61 5.78
CA SER A 230 9.02 3.22 4.57
C SER A 230 7.53 3.57 4.66
N PRO A 231 6.79 3.57 3.54
CA PRO A 231 5.33 3.49 3.57
C PRO A 231 4.86 2.25 4.33
N TRP A 232 3.60 2.28 4.78
CA TRP A 232 2.95 1.09 5.33
C TRP A 232 2.68 0.06 4.23
N ARG A 233 3.04 -1.18 4.47
CA ARG A 233 2.62 -2.35 3.69
C ARG A 233 1.34 -2.88 4.33
N VAL A 234 0.26 -2.88 3.57
CA VAL A 234 -1.10 -3.06 4.08
C VAL A 234 -1.69 -4.35 3.54
N ILE A 235 -2.26 -5.16 4.41
CA ILE A 235 -3.08 -6.32 4.08
C ILE A 235 -4.45 -6.10 4.70
N MET A 236 -5.41 -5.64 3.89
CA MET A 236 -6.81 -5.56 4.27
C MET A 236 -7.41 -6.96 4.24
N ILE A 237 -8.28 -7.30 5.19
CA ILE A 237 -8.83 -8.64 5.36
C ILE A 237 -10.31 -8.55 5.69
N ALA A 238 -11.15 -9.28 4.95
CA ALA A 238 -12.59 -9.33 5.21
C ALA A 238 -13.19 -10.68 4.80
N ALA A 239 -14.35 -11.01 5.36
CA ALA A 239 -15.11 -12.21 4.97
C ALA A 239 -15.68 -12.09 3.54
N GLU A 240 -15.97 -10.86 3.10
CA GLU A 240 -16.58 -10.54 1.79
C GLU A 240 -15.87 -9.32 1.16
N PRO A 241 -15.78 -9.24 -0.18
CA PRO A 241 -15.04 -8.19 -0.86
C PRO A 241 -15.65 -6.80 -0.64
N GLY A 242 -16.97 -6.69 -0.47
CA GLY A 242 -17.66 -5.43 -0.20
C GLY A 242 -17.20 -4.75 1.09
N ARG A 243 -16.79 -5.52 2.10
CA ARG A 243 -16.27 -4.98 3.37
C ARG A 243 -14.91 -4.29 3.20
N LEU A 244 -14.11 -4.70 2.23
CA LEU A 244 -12.83 -4.03 1.94
C LEU A 244 -13.05 -2.58 1.48
N ILE A 245 -14.14 -2.31 0.74
CA ILE A 245 -14.49 -0.95 0.29
C ILE A 245 -14.90 -0.07 1.48
N GLU A 246 -15.51 -0.65 2.51
CA GLU A 246 -15.94 0.06 3.71
C GLU A 246 -14.79 0.40 4.67
N SER A 247 -13.64 -0.27 4.56
CA SER A 247 -12.49 -0.09 5.44
C SER A 247 -11.92 1.33 5.38
N ASN A 248 -11.60 1.87 6.55
CA ASN A 248 -10.87 3.14 6.70
C ASN A 248 -9.39 2.92 7.03
N LEU A 249 -8.89 1.69 6.95
CA LEU A 249 -7.54 1.32 7.37
C LEU A 249 -6.47 2.17 6.69
N VAL A 250 -6.54 2.35 5.36
CA VAL A 250 -5.57 3.17 4.61
C VAL A 250 -5.58 4.62 5.10
N ILE A 251 -6.75 5.20 5.38
CA ILE A 251 -6.85 6.57 5.90
C ILE A 251 -6.25 6.67 7.30
N ASN A 252 -6.52 5.67 8.16
CA ASN A 252 -6.03 5.61 9.54
C ASN A 252 -4.49 5.45 9.65
N LEU A 253 -3.82 5.07 8.57
CA LEU A 253 -2.37 4.90 8.51
C LEU A 253 -1.64 6.19 8.10
N ASN A 254 -2.36 7.18 7.59
CA ASN A 254 -1.78 8.45 7.18
C ASN A 254 -1.75 9.45 8.35
N PRO A 255 -0.81 10.40 8.34
CA PRO A 255 -0.79 11.47 9.33
C PRO A 255 -2.04 12.35 9.24
N PRO A 256 -2.38 13.09 10.30
CA PRO A 256 -3.45 14.07 10.25
C PRO A 256 -3.22 15.13 9.16
N SER A 257 -4.32 15.74 8.68
CA SER A 257 -4.21 16.83 7.71
C SER A 257 -3.30 17.95 8.23
N ALA A 258 -2.37 18.39 7.39
CA ALA A 258 -1.56 19.57 7.65
C ALA A 258 -2.34 20.91 7.48
N ILE A 259 -3.53 20.85 6.85
CA ILE A 259 -4.41 22.02 6.65
C ILE A 259 -5.31 22.17 7.87
N ALA A 260 -5.09 23.22 8.65
CA ALA A 260 -5.83 23.44 9.89
C ALA A 260 -7.30 23.83 9.64
N ASP A 261 -7.58 24.67 8.65
CA ASP A 261 -8.92 25.07 8.25
C ASP A 261 -9.29 24.46 6.90
N THR A 262 -10.18 23.47 6.92
CA THR A 262 -10.70 22.77 5.73
C THR A 262 -12.11 23.22 5.36
N SER A 263 -12.67 24.27 6.00
CA SER A 263 -14.05 24.73 5.79
C SER A 263 -14.34 25.23 4.36
N TRP A 264 -13.30 25.61 3.64
CA TRP A 264 -13.39 26.05 2.24
C TRP A 264 -13.45 24.87 1.25
N ILE A 265 -13.10 23.66 1.66
CA ILE A 265 -13.17 22.46 0.82
C ILE A 265 -14.61 22.01 0.72
N LYS A 266 -15.20 22.16 -0.45
CA LYS A 266 -16.59 21.76 -0.73
C LYS A 266 -16.58 20.67 -1.80
N PRO A 267 -16.71 19.40 -1.43
CA PRO A 267 -16.87 18.32 -2.40
C PRO A 267 -18.13 18.52 -3.24
N GLY A 268 -18.04 18.27 -4.52
CA GLY A 268 -19.16 18.46 -5.44
C GLY A 268 -18.98 17.69 -6.74
N LYS A 269 -19.98 17.79 -7.62
CA LYS A 269 -19.92 17.22 -8.97
C LYS A 269 -19.13 18.16 -9.88
N SER A 270 -18.25 17.59 -10.69
CA SER A 270 -17.51 18.33 -11.71
C SER A 270 -17.96 17.90 -13.11
N MET A 271 -18.04 18.86 -14.01
CA MET A 271 -18.04 18.60 -15.44
C MET A 271 -16.64 18.21 -15.88
N TRP A 272 -16.56 17.34 -16.86
CA TRP A 272 -15.31 17.00 -17.53
C TRP A 272 -15.54 17.03 -19.04
N ASP A 273 -14.89 17.96 -19.73
CA ASP A 273 -15.04 18.20 -21.17
C ASP A 273 -14.41 17.13 -22.05
N TRP A 274 -13.50 16.34 -21.48
CA TRP A 274 -12.81 15.27 -22.18
C TRP A 274 -13.03 13.90 -21.51
N TRP A 275 -13.74 13.02 -22.19
CA TRP A 275 -13.85 11.61 -21.78
C TRP A 275 -13.04 10.71 -22.72
N SER A 276 -13.33 10.76 -24.01
CA SER A 276 -12.56 10.14 -25.11
C SER A 276 -12.44 11.11 -26.28
N GLY A 277 -12.52 12.38 -25.99
CA GLY A 277 -12.53 13.53 -26.88
C GLY A 277 -13.42 14.62 -26.32
N SER A 278 -13.24 15.86 -26.78
CA SER A 278 -14.12 16.98 -26.43
C SER A 278 -15.34 16.96 -27.32
N TYR A 279 -16.50 16.58 -26.77
CA TYR A 279 -17.76 16.50 -27.48
C TYR A 279 -18.71 17.62 -27.09
N ALA A 280 -19.44 18.16 -28.08
CA ALA A 280 -20.62 18.97 -27.87
C ALA A 280 -21.60 18.70 -29.00
N GLU A 281 -22.85 18.38 -28.67
CA GLU A 281 -23.90 18.11 -29.63
C GLU A 281 -24.87 19.30 -29.77
N HIS A 282 -25.49 19.45 -30.93
CA HIS A 282 -26.43 20.53 -31.22
C HIS A 282 -25.84 21.93 -31.08
N VAL A 283 -24.58 22.08 -31.49
CA VAL A 283 -23.82 23.36 -31.46
C VAL A 283 -23.47 23.80 -32.88
N ASP A 284 -23.32 25.11 -33.09
CA ASP A 284 -22.97 25.75 -34.35
C ASP A 284 -21.46 25.98 -34.51
N PHE A 285 -20.64 25.43 -33.61
CA PHE A 285 -19.19 25.53 -33.61
C PHE A 285 -18.55 24.14 -33.63
N LYS A 286 -17.29 24.08 -34.02
CA LYS A 286 -16.51 22.84 -33.98
C LYS A 286 -16.08 22.54 -32.52
N PRO A 287 -16.55 21.41 -31.88
CA PRO A 287 -16.11 21.01 -30.57
C PRO A 287 -14.60 20.75 -30.52
N GLY A 288 -13.99 21.00 -29.38
CA GLY A 288 -12.57 20.82 -29.15
C GLY A 288 -12.11 21.58 -27.91
N MET A 289 -10.79 21.64 -27.68
CA MET A 289 -10.20 22.44 -26.61
C MET A 289 -10.21 23.93 -26.99
N ASN A 290 -11.40 24.55 -26.94
CA ASN A 290 -11.62 25.94 -27.28
C ASN A 290 -12.68 26.60 -26.39
N THR A 291 -12.70 27.94 -26.40
CA THR A 291 -13.58 28.74 -25.56
C THR A 291 -15.06 28.46 -25.77
N ALA A 292 -15.51 28.18 -27.01
CA ALA A 292 -16.91 27.91 -27.30
C ALA A 292 -17.36 26.60 -26.64
N THR A 293 -16.54 25.55 -26.71
CA THR A 293 -16.79 24.28 -26.03
C THR A 293 -16.85 24.46 -24.52
N MET A 294 -15.88 25.17 -23.92
CA MET A 294 -15.87 25.40 -22.48
C MET A 294 -17.10 26.17 -22.00
N LYS A 295 -17.50 27.24 -22.72
CA LYS A 295 -18.75 27.96 -22.41
C LYS A 295 -19.98 27.07 -22.47
N HIS A 296 -20.07 26.19 -23.49
CA HIS A 296 -21.17 25.23 -23.62
C HIS A 296 -21.27 24.31 -22.40
N TYR A 297 -20.13 23.77 -21.92
CA TYR A 297 -20.09 22.93 -20.72
C TYR A 297 -20.44 23.71 -19.46
N ILE A 298 -19.92 24.93 -19.29
CA ILE A 298 -20.25 25.79 -18.15
C ILE A 298 -21.76 26.10 -18.10
N ASP A 299 -22.35 26.43 -19.24
CA ASP A 299 -23.79 26.69 -19.36
C ASP A 299 -24.61 25.46 -19.01
N PHE A 300 -24.18 24.28 -19.46
CA PHE A 300 -24.84 23.01 -19.11
C PHE A 300 -24.71 22.72 -17.63
N GLY A 301 -23.51 22.85 -17.03
CA GLY A 301 -23.26 22.64 -15.63
C GLY A 301 -24.11 23.56 -14.77
N SER A 302 -24.13 24.84 -15.09
CA SER A 302 -24.94 25.86 -14.40
C SER A 302 -26.45 25.54 -14.42
N LYS A 303 -26.97 25.12 -15.58
CA LYS A 303 -28.39 24.74 -15.72
C LYS A 303 -28.78 23.47 -14.96
N ASN A 304 -27.81 22.57 -14.71
CA ASN A 304 -28.02 21.27 -14.08
C ASN A 304 -27.50 21.19 -12.64
N GLY A 305 -27.09 22.30 -12.04
CA GLY A 305 -26.61 22.34 -10.67
C GLY A 305 -25.31 21.57 -10.45
N ILE A 306 -24.42 21.56 -11.45
CA ILE A 306 -23.06 21.00 -11.35
C ILE A 306 -22.12 22.15 -11.03
N GLU A 307 -21.42 22.04 -9.90
CA GLU A 307 -20.75 23.16 -9.25
C GLU A 307 -19.37 23.45 -9.84
N TYR A 308 -18.71 22.44 -10.41
CA TYR A 308 -17.31 22.53 -10.87
C TYR A 308 -17.14 22.12 -12.33
N MET A 309 -16.02 22.59 -12.91
CA MET A 309 -15.56 22.19 -14.22
C MET A 309 -14.04 21.96 -14.20
#